data_d6584fd5834069ff2563af593fa8e71e
#
_entry.id   d6584fd5834069ff2563af593fa8e71e
#
_cell.length_a   1.000
_cell.length_b   1.000
_cell.length_c   1.000
_cell.angle_alpha   90.00
_cell.angle_beta   90.00
_cell.angle_gamma   90.00
#
_symmetry.space_group_name_H-M   'P 1'
#
loop_
_entity.id
_entity.type
_entity.pdbx_description
1 polymer ?
#
loop_
_entity_poly.entity_id
_entity_poly.type
_entity_poly.pdbx_seq_one_letter_code
_entity_poly.pdbx_strand_id
1 'polypeptide(L)'
;MTTFNTKKLPSARDAIAPDGSDVRLLLTLAGGGLAHFELPAGETSIAVAHRTVEEIWYFLDGQGEMWRKLGDHEETVPVEPGVSLTIPLGTHFQFRSTGKKPLQAIGVTMPPWPGEGEAFEVKGNWPPTVRRSS
;
A
#
# COMPACT_ATOMS: atom_id res chain seq x y z
N MET A 1 28.44 -12.52 6.00
CA MET A 1 27.72 -13.12 7.14
C MET A 1 26.43 -12.38 7.38
N THR A 2 25.34 -13.12 7.51
CA THR A 2 24.03 -12.54 7.77
C THR A 2 23.86 -12.26 9.26
N THR A 3 23.47 -11.05 9.60
CA THR A 3 23.14 -10.68 10.98
C THR A 3 21.64 -10.54 11.12
N PHE A 4 21.15 -10.62 12.35
CA PHE A 4 19.75 -10.36 12.63
C PHE A 4 19.51 -8.87 12.75
N ASN A 5 18.36 -8.42 12.26
CA ASN A 5 17.91 -7.04 12.39
C ASN A 5 16.57 -7.01 13.12
N THR A 6 16.37 -5.99 13.93
CA THR A 6 15.13 -5.78 14.64
C THR A 6 14.79 -4.30 14.56
N LYS A 7 13.52 -3.98 14.33
CA LYS A 7 13.10 -2.59 14.20
C LYS A 7 11.68 -2.43 14.71
N LYS A 8 11.48 -1.41 15.52
CA LYS A 8 10.15 -1.00 15.97
C LYS A 8 9.55 -0.05 14.94
N LEU A 9 8.24 -0.06 14.79
CA LEU A 9 7.55 0.86 13.87
C LEU A 9 7.90 2.30 14.24
N PRO A 10 8.44 3.10 13.29
CA PRO A 10 8.74 4.51 13.56
C PRO A 10 7.47 5.32 13.86
N SER A 11 7.57 6.33 14.70
CA SER A 11 6.44 7.22 14.96
C SER A 11 6.18 8.14 13.77
N ALA A 12 7.22 8.59 13.08
CA ALA A 12 7.10 9.46 11.91
C ALA A 12 7.20 8.66 10.62
N ARG A 13 6.50 9.11 9.58
CA ARG A 13 6.63 8.48 8.25
C ARG A 13 8.02 8.70 7.68
N ASP A 14 8.49 7.74 6.89
CA ASP A 14 9.74 7.88 6.14
C ASP A 14 9.53 8.63 4.83
N ALA A 15 8.35 8.48 4.23
CA ALA A 15 8.06 9.07 2.93
C ALA A 15 6.55 9.09 2.68
N ILE A 16 6.15 9.80 1.63
CA ILE A 16 4.82 9.66 1.04
C ILE A 16 4.95 8.70 -0.12
N ALA A 17 4.16 7.63 -0.11
CA ALA A 17 4.19 6.63 -1.16
C ALA A 17 3.64 7.19 -2.48
N PRO A 18 3.91 6.52 -3.62
CA PRO A 18 3.34 6.96 -4.90
C PRO A 18 1.82 7.03 -4.91
N ASP A 19 1.14 6.21 -4.10
CA ASP A 19 -0.32 6.26 -3.97
C ASP A 19 -0.80 7.39 -3.05
N GLY A 20 0.11 8.12 -2.42
CA GLY A 20 -0.20 9.24 -1.54
C GLY A 20 -0.37 8.87 -0.07
N SER A 21 -0.28 7.60 0.28
CA SER A 21 -0.32 7.17 1.70
C SER A 21 1.02 7.47 2.39
N ASP A 22 0.99 7.58 3.71
CA ASP A 22 2.20 7.69 4.51
C ASP A 22 2.84 6.32 4.63
N VAL A 23 4.13 6.23 4.34
CA VAL A 23 4.86 4.96 4.43
C VAL A 23 5.93 5.01 5.52
N ARG A 24 5.98 3.93 6.31
CA ARG A 24 7.03 3.67 7.27
C ARG A 24 7.73 2.39 6.86
N LEU A 25 9.04 2.47 6.68
CA LEU A 25 9.81 1.32 6.22
C LEU A 25 10.16 0.42 7.39
N LEU A 26 9.91 -0.86 7.23
CA LEU A 26 10.29 -1.88 8.18
C LEU A 26 11.48 -2.66 7.61
N LEU A 27 11.54 -3.96 7.82
CA LEU A 27 12.75 -4.73 7.49
C LEU A 27 12.63 -5.42 6.14
N THR A 28 13.77 -5.73 5.56
CA THR A 28 13.90 -6.30 4.22
C THR A 28 14.84 -7.48 4.24
N LEU A 29 14.49 -8.52 3.49
CA LEU A 29 15.37 -9.63 3.16
C LEU A 29 15.46 -9.73 1.63
N ALA A 30 16.20 -10.71 1.14
CA ALA A 30 16.43 -10.84 -0.30
C ALA A 30 15.14 -11.05 -1.10
N GLY A 31 14.15 -11.73 -0.54
CA GLY A 31 12.91 -12.05 -1.25
C GLY A 31 11.80 -11.04 -1.07
N GLY A 32 11.92 -10.10 -0.14
CA GLY A 32 10.84 -9.14 0.08
C GLY A 32 11.16 -8.12 1.15
N GLY A 33 10.35 -7.07 1.19
CA GLY A 33 10.46 -6.01 2.19
C GLY A 33 9.10 -5.73 2.82
N LEU A 34 9.13 -5.30 4.07
CA LEU A 34 7.92 -5.01 4.84
C LEU A 34 7.79 -3.50 5.02
N ALA A 35 6.60 -2.98 4.80
CA ALA A 35 6.31 -1.56 4.99
C ALA A 35 4.96 -1.39 5.67
N HIS A 36 4.79 -0.28 6.35
CA HIS A 36 3.53 0.12 6.98
C HIS A 36 2.95 1.29 6.20
N PHE A 37 1.67 1.19 5.85
CA PHE A 37 0.96 2.22 5.09
C PHE A 37 -0.16 2.81 5.95
N GLU A 38 -0.30 4.13 5.89
CA GLU A 38 -1.37 4.82 6.61
C GLU A 38 -2.03 5.83 5.69
N LEU A 39 -3.36 5.76 5.60
CA LEU A 39 -4.16 6.71 4.83
C LEU A 39 -5.07 7.45 5.81
N PRO A 40 -4.99 8.79 5.89
CA PRO A 40 -5.82 9.53 6.84
C PRO A 40 -7.32 9.27 6.65
N ALA A 41 -8.07 9.41 7.71
CA ALA A 41 -9.51 9.20 7.70
C ALA A 41 -10.18 10.04 6.61
N GLY A 42 -11.04 9.42 5.82
CA GLY A 42 -11.80 10.09 4.77
C GLY A 42 -11.05 10.30 3.45
N GLU A 43 -9.76 9.96 3.40
CA GLU A 43 -8.97 10.18 2.20
C GLU A 43 -9.06 9.00 1.23
N THR A 44 -8.81 9.32 -0.06
CA THR A 44 -8.76 8.34 -1.15
C THR A 44 -7.38 8.42 -1.79
N SER A 45 -6.75 7.26 -1.97
CA SER A 45 -5.41 7.19 -2.54
C SER A 45 -5.42 7.48 -4.04
N ILE A 46 -4.23 7.70 -4.60
CA ILE A 46 -4.02 7.72 -6.04
C ILE A 46 -4.00 6.26 -6.50
N ALA A 47 -4.64 5.97 -7.64
CA ALA A 47 -4.59 4.63 -8.22
C ALA A 47 -3.25 4.42 -8.90
N VAL A 48 -2.61 3.31 -8.61
CA VAL A 48 -1.29 2.97 -9.16
C VAL A 48 -1.22 1.52 -9.58
N ALA A 49 -0.20 1.21 -10.37
CA ALA A 49 0.22 -0.16 -10.69
C ALA A 49 1.74 -0.23 -10.52
N HIS A 50 2.26 -1.45 -10.35
CA HIS A 50 3.70 -1.68 -10.15
C HIS A 50 4.30 -2.35 -11.37
N ARG A 51 5.56 -2.03 -11.67
CA ARG A 51 6.26 -2.58 -12.85
C ARG A 51 6.81 -3.97 -12.61
N THR A 52 7.34 -4.23 -11.41
CA THR A 52 8.06 -5.49 -11.13
C THR A 52 7.69 -6.13 -9.80
N VAL A 53 6.92 -5.46 -8.96
CA VAL A 53 6.62 -5.88 -7.59
C VAL A 53 5.19 -6.40 -7.48
N GLU A 54 5.03 -7.48 -6.73
CA GLU A 54 3.72 -7.90 -6.25
C GLU A 54 3.70 -7.79 -4.73
N GLU A 55 2.50 -7.75 -4.15
CA GLU A 55 2.34 -7.46 -2.71
C GLU A 55 1.26 -8.31 -2.07
N ILE A 56 1.41 -8.49 -0.75
CA ILE A 56 0.35 -8.99 0.11
C ILE A 56 0.21 -7.99 1.25
N TRP A 57 -1.01 -7.54 1.52
CA TRP A 57 -1.30 -6.59 2.58
C TRP A 57 -2.13 -7.22 3.69
N TYR A 58 -1.94 -6.73 4.90
CA TYR A 58 -2.75 -7.10 6.07
C TYR A 58 -3.16 -5.83 6.80
N PHE A 59 -4.47 -5.63 6.99
CA PHE A 59 -5.00 -4.39 7.58
C PHE A 59 -4.98 -4.48 9.10
N LEU A 60 -4.52 -3.43 9.75
CA LEU A 60 -4.29 -3.36 11.19
C LEU A 60 -5.34 -2.54 11.91
N ASP A 61 -5.80 -1.43 11.32
CA ASP A 61 -6.73 -0.50 11.97
C ASP A 61 -7.48 0.30 10.91
N GLY A 62 -8.63 0.85 11.33
CA GLY A 62 -9.47 1.64 10.44
C GLY A 62 -10.38 0.78 9.58
N GLN A 63 -11.13 1.45 8.72
CA GLN A 63 -12.05 0.81 7.77
C GLN A 63 -11.95 1.49 6.43
N GLY A 64 -12.17 0.73 5.36
CA GLY A 64 -12.12 1.31 4.04
C GLY A 64 -12.53 0.33 2.97
N GLU A 65 -12.10 0.63 1.75
CA GLU A 65 -12.34 -0.20 0.58
C GLU A 65 -11.09 -0.26 -0.27
N MET A 66 -10.84 -1.43 -0.87
CA MET A 66 -9.77 -1.65 -1.83
C MET A 66 -10.37 -2.01 -3.17
N TRP A 67 -10.07 -1.22 -4.19
CA TRP A 67 -10.41 -1.51 -5.58
C TRP A 67 -9.16 -2.10 -6.25
N ARG A 68 -9.36 -3.22 -6.99
CA ARG A 68 -8.28 -3.88 -7.76
C ARG A 68 -8.80 -4.25 -9.14
N LYS A 69 -7.96 -4.07 -10.15
CA LYS A 69 -8.27 -4.46 -11.52
C LYS A 69 -7.04 -5.12 -12.15
N LEU A 70 -7.23 -6.33 -12.68
CA LEU A 70 -6.19 -7.07 -13.36
C LEU A 70 -6.82 -7.71 -14.61
N GLY A 71 -6.45 -7.23 -15.79
CA GLY A 71 -7.09 -7.65 -17.03
C GLY A 71 -8.57 -7.29 -17.01
N ASP A 72 -9.43 -8.27 -17.28
CA ASP A 72 -10.88 -8.07 -17.28
C ASP A 72 -11.52 -8.28 -15.92
N HIS A 73 -10.74 -8.71 -14.92
CA HIS A 73 -11.26 -8.93 -13.57
C HIS A 73 -11.13 -7.66 -12.75
N GLU A 74 -12.23 -7.25 -12.17
CA GLU A 74 -12.27 -6.02 -11.37
C GLU A 74 -13.18 -6.25 -10.18
N GLU A 75 -12.73 -5.84 -8.98
CA GLU A 75 -13.54 -5.93 -7.79
C GLU A 75 -13.18 -4.85 -6.77
N THR A 76 -14.14 -4.52 -5.91
CA THR A 76 -13.94 -3.65 -4.77
C THR A 76 -14.36 -4.45 -3.53
N VAL A 77 -13.48 -4.52 -2.55
CA VAL A 77 -13.75 -5.27 -1.32
C VAL A 77 -13.64 -4.35 -0.11
N PRO A 78 -14.47 -4.57 0.93
CA PRO A 78 -14.30 -3.85 2.18
C PRO A 78 -13.03 -4.32 2.88
N VAL A 79 -12.35 -3.41 3.57
CA VAL A 79 -11.16 -3.73 4.37
C VAL A 79 -11.34 -3.20 5.78
N GLU A 80 -10.88 -3.98 6.75
CA GLU A 80 -10.95 -3.67 8.17
C GLU A 80 -9.88 -4.49 8.87
N PRO A 81 -9.64 -4.29 10.19
CA PRO A 81 -8.62 -5.07 10.88
C PRO A 81 -8.81 -6.57 10.68
N GLY A 82 -7.74 -7.26 10.32
CA GLY A 82 -7.73 -8.70 10.10
C GLY A 82 -7.88 -9.14 8.65
N VAL A 83 -8.23 -8.23 7.74
CA VAL A 83 -8.35 -8.57 6.30
C VAL A 83 -6.96 -8.63 5.69
N SER A 84 -6.66 -9.70 4.95
CA SER A 84 -5.48 -9.76 4.09
C SER A 84 -5.93 -9.83 2.63
N LEU A 85 -5.13 -9.25 1.73
CA LEU A 85 -5.43 -9.27 0.31
C LEU A 85 -4.15 -9.28 -0.51
N THR A 86 -4.28 -9.69 -1.76
CA THR A 86 -3.17 -9.76 -2.70
C THR A 86 -3.25 -8.63 -3.71
N ILE A 87 -2.07 -8.17 -4.12
CA ILE A 87 -1.92 -7.23 -5.24
C ILE A 87 -0.92 -7.88 -6.19
N PRO A 88 -1.39 -8.77 -7.10
CA PRO A 88 -0.51 -9.41 -8.07
C PRO A 88 0.16 -8.40 -8.99
N LEU A 89 1.29 -8.79 -9.57
CA LEU A 89 2.02 -7.96 -10.52
C LEU A 89 1.08 -7.49 -11.65
N GLY A 90 1.12 -6.21 -11.95
CA GLY A 90 0.30 -5.61 -13.01
C GLY A 90 -1.08 -5.16 -12.56
N THR A 91 -1.47 -5.44 -11.33
CA THR A 91 -2.76 -5.00 -10.80
C THR A 91 -2.82 -3.47 -10.70
N HIS A 92 -3.90 -2.88 -11.21
CA HIS A 92 -4.26 -1.50 -10.91
C HIS A 92 -5.03 -1.50 -9.60
N PHE A 93 -4.63 -0.66 -8.63
CA PHE A 93 -5.33 -0.66 -7.36
C PHE A 93 -5.42 0.73 -6.78
N GLN A 94 -6.45 0.92 -5.96
CA GLN A 94 -6.73 2.17 -5.28
C GLN A 94 -7.49 1.83 -4.00
N PHE A 95 -7.22 2.56 -2.92
CA PHE A 95 -7.93 2.32 -1.68
C PHE A 95 -8.34 3.64 -1.04
N ARG A 96 -9.32 3.55 -0.15
CA ARG A 96 -9.83 4.72 0.57
C ARG A 96 -10.21 4.37 1.98
N SER A 97 -10.07 5.36 2.86
CA SER A 97 -10.43 5.26 4.26
C SER A 97 -11.83 5.81 4.43
N THR A 98 -12.77 4.97 4.86
CA THR A 98 -14.18 5.35 5.01
C THR A 98 -14.60 5.54 6.46
N GLY A 99 -13.73 5.18 7.40
CA GLY A 99 -14.01 5.31 8.82
C GLY A 99 -13.58 6.65 9.40
N LYS A 100 -13.66 6.74 10.73
CA LYS A 100 -13.28 7.95 11.47
C LYS A 100 -11.82 7.93 11.91
N LYS A 101 -11.15 6.79 11.72
CA LYS A 101 -9.73 6.61 12.02
C LYS A 101 -8.94 6.47 10.75
N PRO A 102 -7.63 6.74 10.79
CA PRO A 102 -6.77 6.40 9.65
C PRO A 102 -6.83 4.90 9.35
N LEU A 103 -6.77 4.57 8.07
CA LEU A 103 -6.69 3.19 7.61
C LEU A 103 -5.22 2.79 7.62
N GLN A 104 -4.88 1.73 8.34
CA GLN A 104 -3.51 1.27 8.48
C GLN A 104 -3.36 -0.17 8.03
N ALA A 105 -2.28 -0.44 7.30
CA ALA A 105 -1.97 -1.77 6.81
C ALA A 105 -0.46 -1.98 6.81
N ILE A 106 -0.04 -3.24 6.91
CA ILE A 106 1.32 -3.63 6.56
C ILE A 106 1.26 -4.40 5.26
N GLY A 107 2.30 -4.24 4.45
CA GLY A 107 2.41 -4.95 3.19
C GLY A 107 3.81 -5.47 2.99
N VAL A 108 3.92 -6.67 2.42
CA VAL A 108 5.19 -7.21 1.97
C VAL A 108 5.27 -7.00 0.46
N THR A 109 6.37 -6.39 0.01
CA THR A 109 6.67 -6.23 -1.41
C THR A 109 7.65 -7.33 -1.82
N MET A 110 7.40 -7.94 -2.96
CA MET A 110 8.20 -9.05 -3.47
C MET A 110 8.48 -8.82 -4.95
N PRO A 111 9.73 -8.60 -5.34
CA PRO A 111 10.95 -8.44 -4.54
C PRO A 111 10.90 -7.18 -3.66
N PRO A 112 11.97 -6.90 -2.91
CA PRO A 112 12.03 -5.64 -2.14
C PRO A 112 11.80 -4.44 -3.03
N TRP A 113 11.18 -3.39 -2.48
CA TRP A 113 10.84 -2.19 -3.25
C TRP A 113 12.08 -1.61 -3.92
N PRO A 114 12.10 -1.50 -5.26
CA PRO A 114 13.32 -1.07 -5.97
C PRO A 114 13.55 0.45 -5.99
N GLY A 115 12.52 1.25 -5.70
CA GLY A 115 12.67 2.69 -5.64
C GLY A 115 11.82 3.44 -6.65
N GLU A 116 12.28 4.62 -7.06
CA GLU A 116 11.52 5.50 -7.95
C GLU A 116 11.18 4.83 -9.28
N GLY A 117 9.99 5.13 -9.79
CA GLY A 117 9.53 4.60 -11.07
C GLY A 117 8.90 3.23 -10.99
N GLU A 118 8.98 2.56 -9.84
CA GLU A 118 8.35 1.24 -9.70
C GLU A 118 6.84 1.34 -9.77
N ALA A 119 6.24 2.31 -9.06
CA ALA A 119 4.80 2.55 -9.13
C ALA A 119 4.52 3.69 -10.11
N PHE A 120 3.45 3.54 -10.88
CA PHE A 120 3.01 4.58 -11.81
C PHE A 120 1.51 4.77 -11.70
N GLU A 121 1.07 6.02 -11.87
CA GLU A 121 -0.34 6.37 -11.74
C GLU A 121 -1.14 5.80 -12.90
N VAL A 122 -2.33 5.27 -12.58
CA VAL A 122 -3.27 4.73 -13.57
C VAL A 122 -4.66 5.34 -13.30
N LYS A 123 -5.58 5.13 -14.24
CA LYS A 123 -6.97 5.51 -14.04
C LYS A 123 -7.56 4.64 -12.93
N GLY A 124 -8.13 5.28 -11.91
CA GLY A 124 -8.71 4.59 -10.77
C GLY A 124 -10.23 4.53 -10.81
N ASN A 125 -10.77 4.07 -9.70
CA ASN A 125 -12.20 3.92 -9.49
C ASN A 125 -12.84 5.17 -8.87
N TRP A 126 -12.04 5.94 -8.12
CA TRP A 126 -12.51 7.14 -7.42
C TRP A 126 -11.55 8.31 -7.66
N PRO A 127 -12.05 9.56 -7.59
CA PRO A 127 -11.15 10.72 -7.62
C PRO A 127 -10.22 10.68 -6.39
N PRO A 128 -8.91 10.80 -6.57
CA PRO A 128 -7.99 10.83 -5.42
C PRO A 128 -8.10 12.14 -4.66
N THR A 129 -7.89 12.09 -3.34
CA THR A 129 -7.92 13.26 -2.47
C THR A 129 -6.57 13.58 -1.86
N VAL A 130 -5.63 12.62 -1.89
CA VAL A 130 -4.30 12.80 -1.33
C VAL A 130 -3.41 13.60 -2.29
N ARG A 131 -2.31 14.13 -1.74
CA ARG A 131 -1.31 14.82 -2.56
C ARG A 131 -0.41 13.82 -3.25
N ARG A 132 -0.04 14.14 -4.50
CA ARG A 132 1.00 13.40 -5.19
C ARG A 132 2.35 13.69 -4.54
N SER A 133 3.19 12.67 -4.45
CA SER A 133 4.58 12.87 -4.05
C SER A 133 5.29 13.63 -5.17
N SER A 134 6.09 14.57 -4.79
CA SER A 134 6.87 15.38 -5.75
C SER A 134 8.21 14.73 -6.08
#